data_f2d66f6f1684b2913914eb74c9906a7d
#
_entry.id   f2d66f6f1684b2913914eb74c9906a7d
#
_cell.length_a   1.000
_cell.length_b   1.000
_cell.length_c   1.000
_cell.angle_alpha   90.00
_cell.angle_beta   90.00
_cell.angle_gamma   90.00
#
_symmetry.space_group_name_H-M   'P 1'
#
loop_
_entity.id
_entity.type
_entity.pdbx_description
1 polymer ?
#
loop_
_entity_poly.entity_id
_entity_poly.type
_entity_poly.pdbx_seq_one_letter_code
_entity_poly.pdbx_strand_id
1 'polypeptide(L)'
;GGAQGFGYAITKRFLESGAEVIIWDIDQKAIDEALKELSSEKCSYQIVDVTNFDDITKNIEQSTKEKNIDIFVNNAGMAGKNTQVWNYPNDEWLKVMNLDLNSVFYCCKAIAPHMIKNNYGRIVNIASIAGKEGNPNASAYSTAKAGVIGLTKSLGKELADKNIAVNAVTPAA
;
A
#
# COMPACT_ATOMS: atom_id res chain seq x y z
N GLY A 1 2.41 0.16 -6.69
CA GLY A 1 1.06 0.51 -7.07
C GLY A 1 0.79 2.02 -7.11
N GLY A 2 1.83 2.87 -7.26
CA GLY A 2 1.69 4.34 -7.31
C GLY A 2 1.60 4.92 -8.72
N ALA A 3 1.82 4.11 -9.76
CA ALA A 3 1.91 4.58 -11.14
C ALA A 3 0.58 4.53 -11.91
N GLN A 4 -0.46 3.85 -11.39
CA GLN A 4 -1.75 3.70 -12.07
C GLN A 4 -2.94 3.85 -11.11
N GLY A 5 -4.14 4.07 -11.68
CA GLY A 5 -5.40 4.06 -10.94
C GLY A 5 -5.42 4.97 -9.71
N PHE A 6 -5.88 4.44 -8.57
CA PHE A 6 -5.91 5.19 -7.31
C PHE A 6 -4.52 5.65 -6.87
N GLY A 7 -3.48 4.80 -7.02
CA GLY A 7 -2.12 5.15 -6.65
C GLY A 7 -1.60 6.36 -7.42
N TYR A 8 -1.85 6.41 -8.74
CA TYR A 8 -1.51 7.57 -9.56
C TYR A 8 -2.26 8.84 -9.11
N ALA A 9 -3.57 8.74 -8.87
CA ALA A 9 -4.37 9.88 -8.39
C ALA A 9 -3.88 10.40 -7.02
N ILE A 10 -3.49 9.49 -6.12
CA ILE A 10 -2.89 9.83 -4.83
C ILE A 10 -1.54 10.53 -5.03
N THR A 11 -0.67 9.99 -5.87
CA THR A 11 0.63 10.57 -6.22
C THR A 11 0.46 12.00 -6.72
N LYS A 12 -0.42 12.20 -7.72
CA LYS A 12 -0.72 13.51 -8.29
C LYS A 12 -1.21 14.48 -7.22
N ARG A 13 -2.15 14.05 -6.37
CA ARG A 13 -2.70 14.90 -5.31
C ARG A 13 -1.65 15.31 -4.28
N PHE A 14 -0.74 14.42 -3.89
CA PHE A 14 0.35 14.77 -2.98
C PHE A 14 1.32 15.78 -3.60
N LEU A 15 1.68 15.62 -4.86
CA LEU A 15 2.52 16.57 -5.59
C LEU A 15 1.87 17.96 -5.68
N GLU A 16 0.58 18.03 -6.01
CA GLU A 16 -0.21 19.27 -6.01
C GLU A 16 -0.28 19.93 -4.62
N SER A 17 -0.18 19.14 -3.55
CA SER A 17 -0.12 19.63 -2.17
C SER A 17 1.29 20.02 -1.73
N GLY A 18 2.28 19.96 -2.63
CA GLY A 18 3.66 20.37 -2.39
C GLY A 18 4.58 19.31 -1.82
N ALA A 19 4.09 18.08 -1.62
CA ALA A 19 4.89 16.97 -1.13
C ALA A 19 5.95 16.52 -2.16
N GLU A 20 7.03 15.91 -1.66
CA GLU A 20 7.90 15.07 -2.48
C GLU A 20 7.35 13.64 -2.45
N VAL A 21 7.31 12.97 -3.60
CA VAL A 21 6.71 11.65 -3.73
C VAL A 21 7.69 10.66 -4.34
N ILE A 22 7.78 9.48 -3.73
CA ILE A 22 8.47 8.33 -4.30
C ILE A 22 7.42 7.30 -4.71
N ILE A 23 7.27 7.08 -6.00
CA ILE A 23 6.38 6.03 -6.54
C ILE A 23 7.07 4.69 -6.37
N TRP A 24 6.36 3.73 -5.76
CA TRP A 24 6.70 2.31 -5.79
C TRP A 24 5.74 1.56 -6.70
N ASP A 25 6.28 0.94 -7.72
CA ASP A 25 5.53 0.08 -8.64
C ASP A 25 6.43 -1.03 -9.17
N ILE A 26 5.86 -2.11 -9.67
CA ILE A 26 6.58 -3.19 -10.32
C ILE A 26 6.65 -3.00 -11.84
N ASP A 27 5.76 -2.19 -12.40
CA ASP A 27 5.62 -1.94 -13.83
C ASP A 27 6.39 -0.70 -14.27
N GLN A 28 7.59 -0.91 -14.84
CA GLN A 28 8.43 0.17 -15.35
C GLN A 28 7.73 1.04 -16.40
N LYS A 29 6.94 0.42 -17.29
CA LYS A 29 6.25 1.17 -18.34
C LYS A 29 5.20 2.12 -17.75
N ALA A 30 4.42 1.63 -16.78
CA ALA A 30 3.45 2.46 -16.07
C ALA A 30 4.13 3.62 -15.30
N ILE A 31 5.29 3.36 -14.70
CA ILE A 31 6.11 4.38 -14.04
C ILE A 31 6.54 5.46 -15.04
N ASP A 32 7.08 5.08 -16.20
CA ASP A 32 7.56 6.00 -17.22
C ASP A 32 6.44 6.90 -17.76
N GLU A 33 5.26 6.31 -18.00
CA GLU A 33 4.05 7.03 -18.42
C GLU A 33 3.59 8.02 -17.32
N ALA A 34 3.54 7.58 -16.07
CA ALA A 34 3.15 8.42 -14.93
C ALA A 34 4.11 9.60 -14.73
N LEU A 35 5.42 9.37 -14.77
CA LEU A 35 6.43 10.43 -14.61
C LEU A 35 6.36 11.46 -15.72
N LYS A 36 6.15 11.01 -16.96
CA LYS A 36 5.98 11.89 -18.13
C LYS A 36 4.76 12.81 -17.97
N GLU A 37 3.64 12.25 -17.50
CA GLU A 37 2.41 13.02 -17.31
C GLU A 37 2.50 13.99 -16.12
N LEU A 38 3.07 13.53 -14.99
CA LEU A 38 3.21 14.34 -13.78
C LEU A 38 4.21 15.47 -13.94
N SER A 39 5.26 15.30 -14.76
CA SER A 39 6.29 16.28 -15.10
C SER A 39 6.79 17.09 -13.90
N SER A 40 7.06 16.42 -12.76
CA SER A 40 7.44 17.07 -11.51
C SER A 40 8.82 16.61 -11.03
N GLU A 41 9.71 17.56 -10.75
CA GLU A 41 11.02 17.29 -10.13
C GLU A 41 10.92 16.74 -8.70
N LYS A 42 9.76 16.90 -8.06
CA LYS A 42 9.45 16.34 -6.72
C LYS A 42 8.95 14.90 -6.77
N CYS A 43 8.88 14.29 -7.96
CA CYS A 43 8.45 12.92 -8.14
C CYS A 43 9.63 12.04 -8.55
N SER A 44 9.92 11.04 -7.74
CA SER A 44 10.90 9.99 -8.04
C SER A 44 10.23 8.62 -7.97
N TYR A 45 10.97 7.57 -8.30
CA TYR A 45 10.43 6.21 -8.26
C TYR A 45 11.46 5.18 -7.83
N GLN A 46 10.96 4.03 -7.43
CA GLN A 46 11.71 2.79 -7.23
C GLN A 46 10.88 1.62 -7.77
N ILE A 47 11.53 0.66 -8.42
CA ILE A 47 10.89 -0.59 -8.81
C ILE A 47 10.90 -1.47 -7.57
N VAL A 48 9.71 -1.81 -7.06
CA VAL A 48 9.56 -2.56 -5.80
C VAL A 48 8.48 -3.61 -5.95
N ASP A 49 8.84 -4.86 -5.69
CA ASP A 49 7.87 -5.93 -5.47
C ASP A 49 7.47 -5.95 -3.99
N VAL A 50 6.29 -5.42 -3.68
CA VAL A 50 5.78 -5.37 -2.30
C VAL A 50 5.41 -6.74 -1.72
N THR A 51 5.46 -7.81 -2.50
CA THR A 51 5.34 -9.19 -2.00
C THR A 51 6.66 -9.76 -1.50
N ASN A 52 7.77 -9.06 -1.74
CA ASN A 52 9.11 -9.43 -1.32
C ASN A 52 9.58 -8.53 -0.17
N PHE A 53 9.73 -9.10 1.04
CA PHE A 53 10.09 -8.33 2.23
C PHE A 53 11.50 -7.73 2.15
N ASP A 54 12.47 -8.43 1.56
CA ASP A 54 13.85 -7.94 1.42
C ASP A 54 13.92 -6.75 0.44
N ASP A 55 13.12 -6.80 -0.63
CA ASP A 55 13.01 -5.69 -1.58
C ASP A 55 12.40 -4.45 -0.92
N ILE A 56 11.34 -4.62 -0.13
CA ILE A 56 10.75 -3.54 0.67
C ILE A 56 11.79 -2.91 1.60
N THR A 57 12.48 -3.73 2.39
CA THR A 57 13.44 -3.26 3.40
C THR A 57 14.58 -2.48 2.74
N LYS A 58 15.16 -3.01 1.68
CA LYS A 58 16.21 -2.35 0.89
C LYS A 58 15.78 -0.97 0.39
N ASN A 59 14.55 -0.88 -0.15
CA ASN A 59 14.04 0.37 -0.72
C ASN A 59 13.65 1.40 0.35
N ILE A 60 13.16 0.97 1.53
CA ILE A 60 12.98 1.86 2.69
C ILE A 60 14.33 2.40 3.15
N GLU A 61 15.33 1.55 3.35
CA GLU A 61 16.67 1.98 3.75
C GLU A 61 17.26 2.99 2.75
N GLN A 62 17.10 2.75 1.47
CA GLN A 62 17.55 3.68 0.43
C GLN A 62 16.82 5.02 0.51
N SER A 63 15.49 5.01 0.64
CA SER A 63 14.67 6.23 0.68
C SER A 63 14.91 7.06 1.94
N THR A 64 15.33 6.42 3.04
CA THR A 64 15.51 7.06 4.35
C THR A 64 16.94 7.54 4.63
N LYS A 65 17.87 7.34 3.69
CA LYS A 65 19.28 7.78 3.87
C LYS A 65 19.43 9.28 4.02
N GLU A 66 18.67 10.05 3.26
CA GLU A 66 18.80 11.50 3.19
C GLU A 66 17.58 12.24 3.74
N LYS A 67 16.41 11.61 3.71
CA LYS A 67 15.13 12.22 4.11
C LYS A 67 14.28 11.24 4.91
N ASN A 68 13.40 11.77 5.75
CA ASN A 68 12.41 10.97 6.44
C ASN A 68 11.24 10.63 5.49
N ILE A 69 10.64 9.47 5.70
CA ILE A 69 9.35 9.13 5.11
C ILE A 69 8.27 9.50 6.12
N ASP A 70 7.54 10.57 5.85
CA ASP A 70 6.48 11.09 6.72
C ASP A 70 5.15 10.38 6.50
N ILE A 71 4.86 10.01 5.25
CA ILE A 71 3.60 9.39 4.83
C ILE A 71 3.90 8.13 4.04
N PHE A 72 3.26 7.03 4.38
CA PHE A 72 3.36 5.76 3.66
C PHE A 72 1.96 5.27 3.26
N VAL A 73 1.73 5.08 1.97
CA VAL A 73 0.44 4.63 1.43
C VAL A 73 0.57 3.22 0.86
N ASN A 74 -0.09 2.27 1.48
CA ASN A 74 -0.23 0.90 0.97
C ASN A 74 -1.44 0.85 0.02
N ASN A 75 -1.18 0.93 -1.28
CA ASN A 75 -2.22 0.96 -2.31
C ASN A 75 -2.19 -0.27 -3.23
N ALA A 76 -1.04 -0.91 -3.43
CA ALA A 76 -0.92 -2.06 -4.31
C ALA A 76 -1.95 -3.15 -3.97
N GLY A 77 -2.56 -3.74 -5.00
CA GLY A 77 -3.56 -4.78 -4.82
C GLY A 77 -4.17 -5.24 -6.13
N MET A 78 -4.92 -6.33 -6.07
CA MET A 78 -5.62 -6.94 -7.20
C MET A 78 -6.96 -7.51 -6.76
N ALA A 79 -7.96 -7.47 -7.65
CA ALA A 79 -9.28 -8.03 -7.34
C ALA A 79 -9.29 -9.59 -7.27
N GLY A 80 -8.36 -10.24 -7.97
CA GLY A 80 -8.37 -11.69 -8.14
C GLY A 80 -9.49 -12.17 -9.04
N LYS A 81 -9.74 -13.49 -9.04
CA LYS A 81 -10.83 -14.10 -9.80
C LYS A 81 -12.20 -13.82 -9.18
N ASN A 82 -13.19 -13.66 -10.05
CA ASN A 82 -14.59 -13.54 -9.66
C ASN A 82 -15.27 -14.90 -9.81
N THR A 83 -15.37 -15.65 -8.70
CA THR A 83 -15.98 -17.00 -8.67
C THR A 83 -16.38 -17.38 -7.25
N GLN A 84 -17.29 -18.37 -7.12
CA GLN A 84 -17.77 -18.85 -5.83
C GLN A 84 -16.63 -19.49 -5.01
N VAL A 85 -16.74 -19.43 -3.69
CA VAL A 85 -15.74 -19.95 -2.74
C VAL A 85 -15.34 -21.39 -3.03
N TRP A 86 -16.32 -22.28 -3.29
CA TRP A 86 -16.07 -23.70 -3.52
C TRP A 86 -15.42 -24.01 -4.88
N ASN A 87 -15.36 -23.04 -5.79
CA ASN A 87 -14.69 -23.11 -7.10
C ASN A 87 -13.44 -22.22 -7.15
N TYR A 88 -13.09 -21.53 -6.06
CA TYR A 88 -11.98 -20.59 -6.06
C TYR A 88 -10.63 -21.32 -6.12
N PRO A 89 -9.76 -21.06 -7.10
CA PRO A 89 -8.47 -21.74 -7.20
C PRO A 89 -7.55 -21.37 -6.03
N ASN A 90 -6.91 -22.37 -5.42
CA ASN A 90 -6.04 -22.15 -4.27
C ASN A 90 -4.83 -21.27 -4.58
N ASP A 91 -4.24 -21.42 -5.76
CA ASP A 91 -3.11 -20.60 -6.20
C ASP A 91 -3.50 -19.13 -6.38
N GLU A 92 -4.70 -18.88 -6.89
CA GLU A 92 -5.22 -17.52 -7.04
C GLU A 92 -5.55 -16.89 -5.67
N TRP A 93 -6.11 -17.66 -4.75
CA TRP A 93 -6.29 -17.24 -3.36
C TRP A 93 -4.97 -16.79 -2.75
N LEU A 94 -3.92 -17.59 -2.86
CA LEU A 94 -2.60 -17.28 -2.31
C LEU A 94 -2.00 -16.02 -2.93
N LYS A 95 -2.17 -15.80 -4.24
CA LYS A 95 -1.72 -14.57 -4.92
C LYS A 95 -2.40 -13.34 -4.36
N VAL A 96 -3.74 -13.37 -4.23
CA VAL A 96 -4.51 -12.25 -3.68
C VAL A 96 -4.10 -11.99 -2.23
N MET A 97 -4.05 -13.02 -1.39
CA MET A 97 -3.63 -12.88 0.01
C MET A 97 -2.22 -12.32 0.14
N ASN A 98 -1.31 -12.74 -0.72
CA ASN A 98 0.07 -12.28 -0.68
C ASN A 98 0.18 -10.80 -1.08
N LEU A 99 -0.49 -10.39 -2.17
CA LEU A 99 -0.43 -9.02 -2.65
C LEU A 99 -1.28 -8.05 -1.81
N ASP A 100 -2.53 -8.44 -1.46
CA ASP A 100 -3.50 -7.51 -0.86
C ASP A 100 -3.44 -7.44 0.68
N LEU A 101 -2.83 -8.44 1.34
CA LEU A 101 -2.73 -8.49 2.80
C LEU A 101 -1.28 -8.60 3.28
N ASN A 102 -0.54 -9.64 2.85
CA ASN A 102 0.81 -9.86 3.35
C ASN A 102 1.73 -8.69 2.99
N SER A 103 1.61 -8.13 1.79
CA SER A 103 2.39 -6.95 1.38
C SER A 103 2.16 -5.74 2.29
N VAL A 104 0.90 -5.49 2.69
CA VAL A 104 0.56 -4.40 3.62
C VAL A 104 1.21 -4.63 4.98
N PHE A 105 1.18 -5.87 5.47
CA PHE A 105 1.88 -6.24 6.71
C PHE A 105 3.39 -6.02 6.57
N TYR A 106 4.00 -6.48 5.48
CA TYR A 106 5.45 -6.33 5.25
C TYR A 106 5.86 -4.85 5.19
N CYS A 107 5.12 -4.04 4.45
CA CYS A 107 5.37 -2.61 4.36
C CYS A 107 5.21 -1.92 5.72
N CYS A 108 4.14 -2.19 6.46
CA CYS A 108 3.93 -1.65 7.80
C CYS A 108 5.05 -2.06 8.77
N LYS A 109 5.45 -3.35 8.75
CA LYS A 109 6.55 -3.89 9.57
C LYS A 109 7.87 -3.20 9.28
N ALA A 110 8.15 -2.91 8.02
CA ALA A 110 9.43 -2.31 7.61
C ALA A 110 9.48 -0.81 7.88
N ILE A 111 8.36 -0.06 7.69
CA ILE A 111 8.35 1.40 7.85
C ILE A 111 8.16 1.86 9.30
N ALA A 112 7.43 1.10 10.12
CA ALA A 112 7.10 1.52 11.49
C ALA A 112 8.33 1.82 12.36
N PRO A 113 9.41 1.02 12.38
CA PRO A 113 10.61 1.34 13.17
C PRO A 113 11.24 2.69 12.78
N HIS A 114 11.23 3.03 11.50
CA HIS A 114 11.73 4.30 11.00
C HIS A 114 10.88 5.48 11.49
N MET A 115 9.56 5.37 11.40
CA MET A 115 8.64 6.40 11.89
C MET A 115 8.71 6.54 13.42
N ILE A 116 8.88 5.44 14.16
CA ILE A 116 9.08 5.47 15.63
C ILE A 116 10.35 6.25 15.98
N LYS A 117 11.47 5.98 15.30
CA LYS A 117 12.74 6.69 15.52
C LYS A 117 12.61 8.19 15.29
N ASN A 118 11.82 8.60 14.31
CA ASN A 118 11.59 10.00 13.94
C ASN A 118 10.45 10.64 14.76
N ASN A 119 9.74 9.86 15.58
CA ASN A 119 8.55 10.28 16.34
C ASN A 119 7.49 10.97 15.46
N TYR A 120 7.36 10.54 14.22
CA TYR A 120 6.35 11.03 13.28
C TYR A 120 6.06 10.01 12.18
N GLY A 121 4.79 9.85 11.83
CA GLY A 121 4.38 9.02 10.70
C GLY A 121 2.87 9.04 10.43
N ARG A 122 2.53 8.84 9.17
CA ARG A 122 1.14 8.66 8.70
C ARG A 122 1.09 7.46 7.76
N ILE A 123 0.50 6.38 8.22
CA ILE A 123 0.29 5.18 7.40
C ILE A 123 -1.16 5.14 6.94
N VAL A 124 -1.36 4.99 5.64
CA VAL A 124 -2.69 4.86 5.04
C VAL A 124 -2.74 3.54 4.25
N ASN A 125 -3.66 2.67 4.66
CA ASN A 125 -3.88 1.39 4.00
C ASN A 125 -5.14 1.46 3.14
N ILE A 126 -5.04 1.20 1.84
CA ILE A 126 -6.19 1.16 0.95
C ILE A 126 -6.85 -0.21 1.08
N ALA A 127 -7.90 -0.25 1.88
CA ALA A 127 -8.78 -1.40 2.03
C ALA A 127 -9.92 -1.37 0.98
N SER A 128 -11.10 -1.78 1.35
CA SER A 128 -12.31 -1.74 0.50
C SER A 128 -13.56 -1.88 1.35
N ILE A 129 -14.69 -1.40 0.87
CA ILE A 129 -16.00 -1.73 1.43
C ILE A 129 -16.23 -3.25 1.44
N ALA A 130 -15.69 -3.97 0.44
CA ALA A 130 -15.73 -5.43 0.39
C ALA A 130 -15.10 -6.11 1.62
N GLY A 131 -14.13 -5.46 2.27
CA GLY A 131 -13.56 -5.95 3.53
C GLY A 131 -14.47 -5.75 4.75
N LYS A 132 -15.50 -4.93 4.65
CA LYS A 132 -16.51 -4.72 5.71
C LYS A 132 -17.75 -5.57 5.52
N GLU A 133 -18.23 -5.70 4.29
CA GLU A 133 -19.52 -6.29 3.95
C GLU A 133 -19.38 -7.70 3.34
N GLY A 134 -18.23 -7.96 2.70
CA GLY A 134 -18.05 -9.16 1.86
C GLY A 134 -18.78 -9.04 0.53
N ASN A 135 -18.11 -9.34 -0.57
CA ASN A 135 -18.73 -9.35 -1.89
C ASN A 135 -18.88 -10.80 -2.40
N PRO A 136 -20.05 -11.19 -2.91
CA PRO A 136 -20.22 -12.48 -3.58
C PRO A 136 -19.18 -12.64 -4.69
N ASN A 137 -18.63 -13.85 -4.85
CA ASN A 137 -17.62 -14.23 -5.82
C ASN A 137 -16.25 -13.53 -5.70
N ALA A 138 -16.02 -12.73 -4.66
CA ALA A 138 -14.77 -12.03 -4.39
C ALA A 138 -14.20 -12.39 -3.00
N SER A 139 -14.27 -13.66 -2.62
CA SER A 139 -13.94 -14.12 -1.26
C SER A 139 -12.48 -13.82 -0.87
N ALA A 140 -11.50 -14.05 -1.75
CA ALA A 140 -10.10 -13.77 -1.45
C ALA A 140 -9.87 -12.28 -1.24
N TYR A 141 -10.38 -11.43 -2.13
CA TYR A 141 -10.27 -9.98 -2.02
C TYR A 141 -10.95 -9.45 -0.75
N SER A 142 -12.20 -9.86 -0.50
CA SER A 142 -12.94 -9.45 0.70
C SER A 142 -12.20 -9.85 1.99
N THR A 143 -11.67 -11.08 2.04
CA THR A 143 -10.89 -11.58 3.18
C THR A 143 -9.60 -10.78 3.38
N ALA A 144 -8.84 -10.53 2.30
CA ALA A 144 -7.62 -9.74 2.38
C ALA A 144 -7.90 -8.32 2.86
N LYS A 145 -8.91 -7.65 2.30
CA LYS A 145 -9.28 -6.28 2.70
C LYS A 145 -9.87 -6.18 4.11
N ALA A 146 -10.56 -7.22 4.60
CA ALA A 146 -10.95 -7.34 6.00
C ALA A 146 -9.72 -7.49 6.92
N GLY A 147 -8.74 -8.31 6.51
CA GLY A 147 -7.46 -8.44 7.19
C GLY A 147 -6.69 -7.13 7.30
N VAL A 148 -6.67 -6.34 6.24
CA VAL A 148 -6.06 -4.98 6.23
C VAL A 148 -6.73 -4.06 7.26
N ILE A 149 -8.05 -4.08 7.38
CA ILE A 149 -8.79 -3.31 8.39
C ILE A 149 -8.39 -3.75 9.81
N GLY A 150 -8.30 -5.06 10.05
CA GLY A 150 -7.86 -5.63 11.33
C GLY A 150 -6.43 -5.22 11.68
N LEU A 151 -5.50 -5.39 10.74
CA LEU A 151 -4.09 -4.97 10.88
C LEU A 151 -3.96 -3.47 11.20
N THR A 152 -4.72 -2.62 10.49
CA THR A 152 -4.73 -1.17 10.70
C THR A 152 -5.11 -0.82 12.13
N LYS A 153 -6.16 -1.46 12.67
CA LYS A 153 -6.63 -1.23 14.03
C LYS A 153 -5.61 -1.69 15.08
N SER A 154 -4.96 -2.83 14.84
CA SER A 154 -3.95 -3.37 15.75
C SER A 154 -2.73 -2.44 15.80
N LEU A 155 -2.15 -2.15 14.64
CA LEU A 155 -0.97 -1.29 14.53
C LEU A 155 -1.25 0.13 15.04
N GLY A 156 -2.44 0.67 14.78
CA GLY A 156 -2.84 2.00 15.29
C GLY A 156 -2.88 2.05 16.82
N LYS A 157 -3.29 0.96 17.48
CA LYS A 157 -3.26 0.86 18.96
C LYS A 157 -1.85 0.68 19.49
N GLU A 158 -1.00 -0.11 18.83
CA GLU A 158 0.40 -0.32 19.18
C GLU A 158 1.24 0.97 19.10
N LEU A 159 0.84 1.89 18.22
CA LEU A 159 1.52 3.17 17.99
C LEU A 159 0.80 4.38 18.63
N ALA A 160 -0.21 4.15 19.48
CA ALA A 160 -1.07 5.19 20.01
C ALA A 160 -0.34 6.20 20.92
N ASP A 161 0.77 5.79 21.55
CA ASP A 161 1.64 6.65 22.39
C ASP A 161 2.71 7.39 21.57
N LYS A 162 2.75 7.20 20.27
CA LYS A 162 3.67 7.83 19.32
C LYS A 162 2.94 8.88 18.48
N ASN A 163 3.65 9.81 17.92
CA ASN A 163 3.06 10.74 16.94
C ASN A 163 2.89 10.07 15.55
N ILE A 164 2.32 8.87 15.56
CA ILE A 164 2.10 8.06 14.34
C ILE A 164 0.62 7.70 14.25
N ALA A 165 -0.01 8.05 13.13
CA ALA A 165 -1.38 7.66 12.87
C ALA A 165 -1.44 6.57 11.78
N VAL A 166 -2.25 5.54 12.02
CA VAL A 166 -2.47 4.43 11.08
C VAL A 166 -3.96 4.36 10.75
N ASN A 167 -4.29 4.54 9.48
CA ASN A 167 -5.68 4.60 9.01
C ASN A 167 -5.91 3.68 7.82
N ALA A 168 -7.14 3.20 7.67
CA ALA A 168 -7.59 2.53 6.46
C ALA A 168 -8.67 3.35 5.76
N VAL A 169 -8.59 3.41 4.44
CA VAL A 169 -9.65 3.95 3.57
C VAL A 169 -10.36 2.78 2.92
N THR A 170 -11.69 2.78 2.94
CA THR A 170 -12.53 1.72 2.39
C THR A 170 -13.36 2.23 1.22
N PRO A 171 -12.76 2.42 0.02
CA PRO A 171 -13.51 2.89 -1.14
C PRO A 171 -14.67 1.94 -1.45
N ALA A 172 -15.79 2.52 -1.91
CA ALA A 172 -16.91 1.83 -2.54
C ALA A 172 -16.93 2.26 -4.02
N ALA A 173 -16.95 1.30 -4.93
CA ALA A 173 -17.09 1.53 -6.37
C ALA A 173 -18.39 0.90 -6.87
#